data_89404b494db7c6b368bc9fccf7cfca4f
#
_entry.id   89404b494db7c6b368bc9fccf7cfca4f
#
_cell.length_a   1.000
_cell.length_b   1.000
_cell.length_c   1.000
_cell.angle_alpha   90.00
_cell.angle_beta   90.00
_cell.angle_gamma   90.00
#
_symmetry.space_group_name_H-M   'P 1'
#
loop_
_entity.id
_entity.type
_entity.pdbx_description
1 polymer ?
#
loop_
_entity_poly.entity_id
_entity_poly.type
_entity_poly.pdbx_seq_one_letter_code
_entity_poly.pdbx_strand_id
1 'polypeptide(L)'
;MSDQYTYARFWRCALQVNPVGYNGTYRGADHGLDEGGYNQALLQKCLELGIKVVGLADHGSVASVDALRQVLQPHGIVVFPGFEIASNDKTHYVCLFPEDTTVQQLDRYLGNLKLHDPADGIRPSRLSSEELIEEVDLLGGFIYAAHCTQDSGLLKNRLNHVWKHPKLRAAQIPGSIDDLTSIEGDFYRKVFLNKDDSYRRERPVAAINAKDVAKPDDLDQPSATCFIKMTRPTFAAFKVAFLDPGSRVRLNSQQAQSPIGKVVRMTVAGGYLDGVRVDFSDHLNTVIGGRGTGKSTLLECLR
;
A
#
# COMPACT_ATOMS: atom_id res chain seq x y z
N MET A 1 -2.47 -14.65 -24.06
CA MET A 1 -2.02 -14.88 -22.67
C MET A 1 -3.25 -15.11 -21.83
N SER A 2 -3.42 -16.29 -21.22
CA SER A 2 -4.53 -16.54 -20.30
C SER A 2 -4.40 -15.56 -19.15
N ASP A 3 -5.49 -14.87 -18.82
CA ASP A 3 -5.54 -13.92 -17.71
C ASP A 3 -5.13 -14.65 -16.41
N GLN A 4 -3.95 -14.33 -15.88
CA GLN A 4 -3.43 -14.95 -14.64
C GLN A 4 -4.24 -14.58 -13.39
N TYR A 5 -5.18 -13.66 -13.52
CA TYR A 5 -5.89 -13.03 -12.41
C TYR A 5 -7.39 -13.36 -12.48
N THR A 6 -7.77 -14.52 -11.98
CA THR A 6 -9.16 -14.98 -11.96
C THR A 6 -9.92 -14.58 -10.69
N TYR A 7 -9.20 -14.20 -9.62
CA TYR A 7 -9.79 -13.84 -8.32
C TYR A 7 -8.91 -12.86 -7.54
N ALA A 8 -9.50 -12.18 -6.55
CA ALA A 8 -8.77 -11.30 -5.67
C ALA A 8 -7.93 -12.09 -4.66
N ARG A 9 -6.67 -11.70 -4.47
CA ARG A 9 -5.73 -12.26 -3.52
C ARG A 9 -4.93 -11.17 -2.83
N PHE A 10 -4.30 -11.50 -1.71
CA PHE A 10 -3.39 -10.59 -1.04
C PHE A 10 -2.06 -10.52 -1.76
N TRP A 11 -1.66 -9.29 -2.10
CA TRP A 11 -0.39 -8.96 -2.71
C TRP A 11 0.49 -8.28 -1.68
N ARG A 12 1.75 -8.69 -1.57
CA ARG A 12 2.71 -8.03 -0.71
C ARG A 12 3.15 -6.72 -1.33
N CYS A 13 3.03 -5.62 -0.57
CA CYS A 13 3.28 -4.26 -1.00
C CYS A 13 4.29 -3.59 -0.07
N ALA A 14 5.32 -2.95 -0.63
CA ALA A 14 6.22 -2.04 0.05
C ALA A 14 5.89 -0.62 -0.42
N LEU A 15 5.25 0.19 0.43
CA LEU A 15 4.59 1.42 -0.02
C LEU A 15 5.41 2.70 0.21
N GLN A 16 6.58 2.61 0.87
CA GLN A 16 7.48 3.74 1.10
C GLN A 16 8.92 3.29 0.87
N VAL A 17 9.29 3.14 -0.40
CA VAL A 17 10.64 2.78 -0.82
C VAL A 17 11.33 4.02 -1.36
N ASN A 18 12.48 4.35 -0.81
CA ASN A 18 13.29 5.46 -1.29
C ASN A 18 14.23 5.02 -2.41
N PRO A 19 14.55 5.92 -3.35
CA PRO A 19 15.55 5.66 -4.36
C PRO A 19 16.98 5.81 -3.79
N VAL A 20 17.99 5.45 -4.59
CA VAL A 20 19.40 5.59 -4.23
C VAL A 20 19.77 7.02 -3.80
N GLY A 21 19.18 8.04 -4.43
CA GLY A 21 19.45 9.46 -4.15
C GLY A 21 18.99 9.95 -2.78
N TYR A 22 18.15 9.19 -2.09
CA TYR A 22 17.76 9.46 -0.70
C TYR A 22 18.97 9.38 0.25
N ASN A 23 19.96 8.61 -0.12
CA ASN A 23 21.19 8.47 0.63
C ASN A 23 22.00 9.78 0.65
N GLY A 24 22.38 10.24 1.82
CA GLY A 24 23.23 11.42 2.03
C GLY A 24 22.51 12.75 2.14
N THR A 25 21.25 12.87 1.75
CA THR A 25 20.49 14.13 1.87
C THR A 25 19.70 14.21 3.18
N TYR A 26 19.25 13.08 3.70
CA TYR A 26 18.36 13.02 4.84
C TYR A 26 18.80 12.11 5.97
N ARG A 27 18.47 10.85 5.87
CA ARG A 27 18.74 9.78 6.84
C ARG A 27 19.14 8.52 6.10
N GLY A 28 19.58 8.68 4.87
CA GLY A 28 19.95 7.58 4.00
C GLY A 28 20.99 6.70 4.67
N ALA A 29 20.82 5.40 4.57
CA ALA A 29 21.88 4.48 4.96
C ALA A 29 22.99 4.56 3.94
N ASP A 30 24.23 4.67 4.39
CA ASP A 30 25.38 4.46 3.51
C ASP A 30 25.38 2.97 3.10
N HIS A 31 24.96 2.70 1.88
CA HIS A 31 24.94 1.35 1.31
C HIS A 31 26.07 1.14 0.27
N GLY A 32 26.81 2.20 -0.08
CA GLY A 32 27.94 2.13 -1.00
C GLY A 32 27.59 1.72 -2.45
N LEU A 33 26.31 1.71 -2.82
CA LEU A 33 25.83 1.30 -4.15
C LEU A 33 25.58 2.51 -5.05
N ASP A 34 25.90 2.38 -6.32
CA ASP A 34 25.39 3.28 -7.35
C ASP A 34 23.91 2.99 -7.67
N GLU A 35 23.27 3.80 -8.51
CA GLU A 35 21.87 3.65 -8.84
C GLU A 35 21.56 2.29 -9.47
N GLY A 36 22.40 1.79 -10.36
CA GLY A 36 22.24 0.50 -11.00
C GLY A 36 22.31 -0.65 -10.00
N GLY A 37 23.34 -0.65 -9.16
CA GLY A 37 23.53 -1.64 -8.10
C GLY A 37 22.40 -1.63 -7.07
N TYR A 38 21.96 -0.43 -6.67
CA TYR A 38 20.83 -0.26 -5.74
C TYR A 38 19.53 -0.84 -6.32
N ASN A 39 19.18 -0.46 -7.55
CA ASN A 39 17.95 -0.91 -8.20
C ASN A 39 17.95 -2.42 -8.42
N GLN A 40 19.09 -3.03 -8.74
CA GLN A 40 19.22 -4.49 -8.85
C GLN A 40 19.10 -5.19 -7.48
N ALA A 41 19.73 -4.67 -6.44
CA ALA A 41 19.59 -5.20 -5.08
C ALA A 41 18.13 -5.12 -4.60
N LEU A 42 17.45 -4.00 -4.87
CA LEU A 42 16.04 -3.84 -4.57
C LEU A 42 15.15 -4.86 -5.33
N LEU A 43 15.43 -5.09 -6.62
CA LEU A 43 14.76 -6.11 -7.41
C LEU A 43 14.93 -7.49 -6.78
N GLN A 44 16.15 -7.88 -6.42
CA GLN A 44 16.41 -9.19 -5.80
C GLN A 44 15.61 -9.36 -4.51
N LYS A 45 15.63 -8.37 -3.63
CA LYS A 45 14.82 -8.38 -2.40
C LYS A 45 13.32 -8.48 -2.68
N CYS A 46 12.81 -7.76 -3.66
CA CYS A 46 11.42 -7.86 -4.05
C CYS A 46 11.04 -9.26 -4.54
N LEU A 47 11.90 -9.90 -5.32
CA LEU A 47 11.68 -11.28 -5.81
C LEU A 47 11.73 -12.29 -4.66
N GLU A 48 12.73 -12.22 -3.79
CA GLU A 48 12.91 -13.08 -2.62
C GLU A 48 11.69 -13.00 -1.68
N LEU A 49 11.22 -11.80 -1.40
CA LEU A 49 10.12 -11.56 -0.49
C LEU A 49 8.73 -11.67 -1.14
N GLY A 50 8.66 -11.89 -2.45
CA GLY A 50 7.41 -11.95 -3.20
C GLY A 50 6.64 -10.62 -3.26
N ILE A 51 7.34 -9.48 -3.16
CA ILE A 51 6.75 -8.15 -3.29
C ILE A 51 6.31 -7.94 -4.73
N LYS A 52 5.10 -7.45 -4.93
CA LYS A 52 4.48 -7.20 -6.25
C LYS A 52 4.11 -5.75 -6.50
N VAL A 53 4.10 -4.94 -5.46
CA VAL A 53 3.85 -3.49 -5.54
C VAL A 53 4.91 -2.76 -4.75
N VAL A 54 5.52 -1.76 -5.37
CA VAL A 54 6.45 -0.83 -4.76
C VAL A 54 5.86 0.58 -4.88
N GLY A 55 5.64 1.24 -3.76
CA GLY A 55 5.39 2.69 -3.70
C GLY A 55 6.72 3.41 -3.59
N LEU A 56 7.10 4.15 -4.61
CA LEU A 56 8.33 4.94 -4.60
C LEU A 56 8.02 6.31 -3.99
N ALA A 57 8.68 6.63 -2.89
CA ALA A 57 8.39 7.82 -2.10
C ALA A 57 9.67 8.48 -1.59
N ASP A 58 10.33 9.24 -2.44
CA ASP A 58 11.43 10.12 -2.06
C ASP A 58 10.91 11.44 -1.48
N HIS A 59 11.71 12.13 -0.70
CA HIS A 59 11.35 13.42 -0.10
C HIS A 59 11.39 14.53 -1.16
N GLY A 60 10.21 14.90 -1.67
CA GLY A 60 10.06 16.00 -2.62
C GLY A 60 10.77 15.82 -3.96
N SER A 61 11.23 14.61 -4.29
CA SER A 61 11.91 14.31 -5.53
C SER A 61 11.26 13.16 -6.29
N VAL A 62 11.33 13.20 -7.61
CA VAL A 62 10.76 12.17 -8.50
C VAL A 62 11.78 11.71 -9.56
N ALA A 63 13.02 12.12 -9.43
CA ALA A 63 14.05 11.92 -10.47
C ALA A 63 14.34 10.45 -10.79
N SER A 64 14.31 9.56 -9.80
CA SER A 64 14.68 8.13 -9.95
C SER A 64 13.50 7.21 -10.34
N VAL A 65 12.32 7.76 -10.61
CA VAL A 65 11.12 6.95 -10.90
C VAL A 65 11.30 6.05 -12.11
N ASP A 66 11.80 6.61 -13.23
CA ASP A 66 11.90 5.87 -14.48
C ASP A 66 13.01 4.82 -14.43
N ALA A 67 14.14 5.12 -13.78
CA ALA A 67 15.23 4.16 -13.60
C ALA A 67 14.77 2.92 -12.81
N LEU A 68 14.01 3.12 -11.73
CA LEU A 68 13.47 2.02 -10.94
C LEU A 68 12.40 1.23 -11.70
N ARG A 69 11.51 1.90 -12.44
CA ARG A 69 10.51 1.24 -13.30
C ARG A 69 11.15 0.31 -14.32
N GLN A 70 12.20 0.76 -15.01
CA GLN A 70 12.90 -0.04 -16.01
C GLN A 70 13.45 -1.35 -15.44
N VAL A 71 13.82 -1.37 -14.16
CA VAL A 71 14.35 -2.57 -13.50
C VAL A 71 13.23 -3.46 -12.97
N LEU A 72 12.18 -2.91 -12.35
CA LEU A 72 11.16 -3.69 -11.64
C LEU A 72 10.03 -4.22 -12.56
N GLN A 73 9.56 -3.40 -13.50
CA GLN A 73 8.39 -3.74 -14.31
C GLN A 73 8.56 -4.99 -15.19
N PRO A 74 9.72 -5.27 -15.82
CA PRO A 74 9.92 -6.49 -16.59
C PRO A 74 9.73 -7.77 -15.78
N HIS A 75 9.90 -7.69 -14.45
CA HIS A 75 9.74 -8.81 -13.52
C HIS A 75 8.32 -8.88 -12.91
N GLY A 76 7.38 -8.11 -13.44
CA GLY A 76 5.98 -8.11 -13.00
C GLY A 76 5.78 -7.46 -11.62
N ILE A 77 6.67 -6.54 -11.24
CA ILE A 77 6.54 -5.71 -10.04
C ILE A 77 6.02 -4.34 -10.48
N VAL A 78 4.89 -3.94 -9.94
CA VAL A 78 4.25 -2.66 -10.27
C VAL A 78 4.83 -1.57 -9.38
N VAL A 79 5.19 -0.43 -9.99
CA VAL A 79 5.68 0.75 -9.28
C VAL A 79 4.59 1.81 -9.28
N PHE A 80 4.11 2.19 -8.10
CA PHE A 80 3.31 3.39 -7.89
C PHE A 80 4.27 4.53 -7.60
N PRO A 81 4.48 5.44 -8.54
CA PRO A 81 5.38 6.55 -8.32
C PRO A 81 4.76 7.56 -7.36
N GLY A 82 5.59 8.24 -6.62
CA GLY A 82 5.12 9.21 -5.65
C GLY A 82 6.26 9.92 -4.93
N PHE A 83 5.91 10.50 -3.82
CA PHE A 83 6.84 11.25 -2.97
C PHE A 83 6.33 11.35 -1.54
N GLU A 84 7.22 11.56 -0.60
CA GLU A 84 6.88 12.00 0.75
C GLU A 84 6.87 13.53 0.81
N ILE A 85 5.91 14.10 1.53
CA ILE A 85 5.70 15.54 1.67
C ILE A 85 5.28 15.88 3.09
N ALA A 86 5.83 16.96 3.65
CA ALA A 86 5.36 17.53 4.90
C ALA A 86 4.33 18.66 4.63
N SER A 87 3.25 18.69 5.38
CA SER A 87 2.31 19.82 5.41
C SER A 87 2.85 21.01 6.19
N ASN A 88 2.18 22.16 6.13
CA ASN A 88 2.57 23.34 6.89
C ASN A 88 2.42 23.15 8.43
N ASP A 89 1.58 22.21 8.84
CA ASP A 89 1.44 21.78 10.25
C ASP A 89 2.48 20.71 10.66
N LYS A 90 3.50 20.50 9.81
CA LYS A 90 4.65 19.60 10.03
C LYS A 90 4.27 18.12 10.16
N THR A 91 3.19 17.70 9.52
CA THR A 91 2.78 16.32 9.45
C THR A 91 3.22 15.71 8.12
N HIS A 92 3.78 14.51 8.16
CA HIS A 92 4.30 13.83 6.97
C HIS A 92 3.27 12.92 6.33
N TYR A 93 3.25 12.95 5.01
CA TYR A 93 2.38 12.14 4.17
C TYR A 93 3.16 11.51 3.02
N VAL A 94 2.78 10.31 2.65
CA VAL A 94 3.21 9.69 1.40
C VAL A 94 2.07 9.82 0.40
N CYS A 95 2.40 10.33 -0.79
CA CYS A 95 1.51 10.50 -1.92
C CYS A 95 1.92 9.54 -3.02
N LEU A 96 1.03 8.63 -3.41
CA LEU A 96 1.24 7.67 -4.49
C LEU A 96 0.29 7.96 -5.65
N PHE A 97 0.73 7.67 -6.87
CA PHE A 97 0.00 7.93 -8.10
C PHE A 97 -0.07 6.70 -9.01
N PRO A 98 -0.95 6.71 -10.04
CA PRO A 98 -1.06 5.62 -10.99
C PRO A 98 0.28 5.17 -11.58
N GLU A 99 0.38 3.89 -11.87
CA GLU A 99 1.58 3.22 -12.39
C GLU A 99 2.11 3.81 -13.70
N ASP A 100 1.28 4.50 -14.47
CA ASP A 100 1.59 5.15 -15.75
C ASP A 100 1.87 6.67 -15.61
N THR A 101 1.78 7.24 -14.41
CA THR A 101 2.08 8.65 -14.18
C THR A 101 3.54 8.95 -14.50
N THR A 102 3.78 9.90 -15.39
CA THR A 102 5.12 10.27 -15.84
C THR A 102 5.86 11.15 -14.82
N VAL A 103 7.18 11.17 -14.88
CA VAL A 103 8.03 12.08 -14.07
C VAL A 103 7.60 13.52 -14.25
N GLN A 104 7.33 13.95 -15.49
CA GLN A 104 6.89 15.33 -15.79
C GLN A 104 5.53 15.68 -15.15
N GLN A 105 4.61 14.71 -15.05
CA GLN A 105 3.34 14.91 -14.34
C GLN A 105 3.58 15.04 -12.85
N LEU A 106 4.43 14.19 -12.27
CA LEU A 106 4.78 14.23 -10.85
C LEU A 106 5.46 15.54 -10.46
N ASP A 107 6.37 16.06 -11.29
CA ASP A 107 6.99 17.40 -11.08
C ASP A 107 5.94 18.50 -11.04
N ARG A 108 4.95 18.47 -11.94
CA ARG A 108 3.83 19.41 -11.90
C ARG A 108 3.00 19.25 -10.63
N TYR A 109 2.79 18.01 -10.17
CA TYR A 109 2.06 17.76 -8.92
C TYR A 109 2.79 18.32 -7.71
N LEU A 110 4.13 18.16 -7.63
CA LEU A 110 4.94 18.83 -6.60
C LEU A 110 4.76 20.35 -6.60
N GLY A 111 4.72 20.96 -7.78
CA GLY A 111 4.43 22.38 -7.94
C GLY A 111 3.02 22.76 -7.45
N ASN A 112 2.01 21.98 -7.80
CA ASN A 112 0.63 22.18 -7.35
C ASN A 112 0.52 22.09 -5.83
N LEU A 113 1.26 21.16 -5.22
CA LEU A 113 1.35 20.96 -3.77
C LEU A 113 2.20 22.03 -3.06
N LYS A 114 2.59 23.09 -3.77
CA LYS A 114 3.32 24.26 -3.22
C LYS A 114 4.66 23.92 -2.57
N LEU A 115 5.35 22.91 -3.08
CA LEU A 115 6.76 22.69 -2.79
C LEU A 115 7.59 23.66 -3.63
N HIS A 116 8.41 24.47 -2.95
CA HIS A 116 9.16 25.54 -3.60
C HIS A 116 10.55 25.11 -4.06
N ASP A 117 11.12 24.14 -3.41
CA ASP A 117 12.44 23.59 -3.71
C ASP A 117 12.40 22.07 -3.57
N PRO A 118 12.26 21.34 -4.68
CA PRO A 118 12.30 19.88 -4.64
C PRO A 118 13.62 19.32 -4.11
N ALA A 119 14.72 20.10 -4.20
CA ALA A 119 16.02 19.68 -3.68
C ALA A 119 16.11 19.78 -2.14
N ASP A 120 15.22 20.56 -1.53
CA ASP A 120 15.11 20.69 -0.09
C ASP A 120 13.80 20.07 0.39
N GLY A 121 13.67 18.77 0.25
CA GLY A 121 12.49 18.00 0.67
C GLY A 121 12.19 18.05 2.17
N ILE A 122 12.99 18.78 2.98
CA ILE A 122 12.76 19.05 4.39
C ILE A 122 11.74 20.17 4.59
N ARG A 123 11.64 21.11 3.64
CA ARG A 123 10.74 22.24 3.78
C ARG A 123 9.31 21.80 3.60
N PRO A 124 8.44 22.07 4.60
CA PRO A 124 7.03 21.78 4.45
C PRO A 124 6.42 22.49 3.24
N SER A 125 5.43 21.85 2.64
CA SER A 125 4.50 22.51 1.74
C SER A 125 3.85 23.71 2.43
N ARG A 126 3.35 24.67 1.67
CA ARG A 126 2.51 25.77 2.20
C ARG A 126 1.08 25.32 2.50
N LEU A 127 0.69 24.16 2.04
CA LEU A 127 -0.65 23.60 2.25
C LEU A 127 -0.76 22.96 3.64
N SER A 128 -1.91 23.09 4.27
CA SER A 128 -2.29 22.33 5.45
C SER A 128 -2.48 20.85 5.12
N SER A 129 -2.55 20.00 6.14
CA SER A 129 -2.85 18.59 5.96
C SER A 129 -4.14 18.35 5.19
N GLU A 130 -5.21 19.09 5.47
CA GLU A 130 -6.49 18.94 4.79
C GLU A 130 -6.40 19.36 3.32
N GLU A 131 -5.74 20.48 3.03
CA GLU A 131 -5.51 20.93 1.66
C GLU A 131 -4.65 19.95 0.86
N LEU A 132 -3.61 19.37 1.47
CA LEU A 132 -2.80 18.32 0.82
C LEU A 132 -3.64 17.10 0.46
N ILE A 133 -4.50 16.64 1.37
CA ILE A 133 -5.36 15.47 1.14
C ILE A 133 -6.33 15.76 -0.02
N GLU A 134 -6.93 16.95 -0.05
CA GLU A 134 -7.85 17.34 -1.12
C GLU A 134 -7.13 17.44 -2.48
N GLU A 135 -5.98 18.11 -2.54
CA GLU A 135 -5.23 18.29 -3.79
C GLU A 135 -4.72 16.97 -4.35
N VAL A 136 -4.17 16.09 -3.50
CA VAL A 136 -3.69 14.78 -3.96
C VAL A 136 -4.85 13.93 -4.51
N ASP A 137 -6.03 13.98 -3.90
CA ASP A 137 -7.21 13.28 -4.43
C ASP A 137 -7.67 13.87 -5.77
N LEU A 138 -7.68 15.21 -5.92
CA LEU A 138 -7.98 15.90 -7.20
C LEU A 138 -7.00 15.52 -8.32
N LEU A 139 -5.72 15.31 -7.98
CA LEU A 139 -4.69 14.82 -8.90
C LEU A 139 -4.82 13.32 -9.22
N GLY A 140 -5.80 12.63 -8.65
CA GLY A 140 -6.03 11.21 -8.84
C GLY A 140 -5.16 10.30 -7.98
N GLY A 141 -4.36 10.86 -7.08
CA GLY A 141 -3.46 10.15 -6.20
C GLY A 141 -4.15 9.42 -5.04
N PHE A 142 -3.31 8.82 -4.20
CA PHE A 142 -3.66 8.25 -2.91
C PHE A 142 -2.68 8.76 -1.87
N ILE A 143 -3.19 9.38 -0.81
CA ILE A 143 -2.40 9.94 0.29
C ILE A 143 -2.63 9.14 1.57
N TYR A 144 -1.55 8.89 2.32
CA TYR A 144 -1.66 8.30 3.65
C TYR A 144 -0.70 8.98 4.64
N ALA A 145 -1.05 8.96 5.93
CA ALA A 145 -0.22 9.52 6.98
C ALA A 145 1.01 8.63 7.21
N ALA A 146 2.21 9.16 6.98
CA ALA A 146 3.47 8.49 7.26
C ALA A 146 3.71 8.44 8.77
N HIS A 147 4.41 7.40 9.25
CA HIS A 147 4.83 7.19 10.65
C HIS A 147 3.93 7.87 11.70
N CYS A 148 2.60 7.67 11.59
CA CYS A 148 1.57 8.49 12.22
C CYS A 148 1.60 8.53 13.76
N THR A 149 2.31 7.62 14.41
CA THR A 149 2.50 7.51 15.86
C THR A 149 3.85 8.01 16.35
N GLN A 150 4.71 8.49 15.46
CA GLN A 150 6.05 9.00 15.72
C GLN A 150 6.12 10.53 15.53
N ASP A 151 7.30 11.11 15.71
CA ASP A 151 7.52 12.53 15.49
C ASP A 151 7.11 12.94 14.06
N SER A 152 6.51 14.11 13.92
CA SER A 152 5.87 14.58 12.68
C SER A 152 4.71 13.69 12.18
N GLY A 153 4.21 12.79 13.01
CA GLY A 153 3.07 11.93 12.70
C GLY A 153 1.73 12.53 13.08
N LEU A 154 0.71 12.23 12.30
CA LEU A 154 -0.65 12.77 12.44
C LEU A 154 -1.25 12.57 13.84
N LEU A 155 -1.14 11.37 14.41
CA LEU A 155 -1.67 11.06 15.74
C LEU A 155 -0.79 11.61 16.87
N LYS A 156 0.51 11.72 16.64
CA LYS A 156 1.45 12.37 17.58
C LYS A 156 1.12 13.87 17.70
N ASN A 157 0.80 14.51 16.58
CA ASN A 157 0.41 15.92 16.52
C ASN A 157 -1.06 16.16 16.93
N ARG A 158 -1.82 15.11 17.29
CA ARG A 158 -3.21 15.20 17.76
C ARG A 158 -4.18 15.89 16.80
N LEU A 159 -4.00 15.77 15.50
CA LEU A 159 -4.82 16.39 14.47
C LEU A 159 -6.09 15.57 14.20
N ASN A 160 -7.07 15.59 15.12
CA ASN A 160 -8.28 14.81 15.02
C ASN A 160 -9.20 15.21 13.85
N HIS A 161 -9.23 16.49 13.47
CA HIS A 161 -9.98 16.98 12.32
C HIS A 161 -9.44 16.38 11.02
N VAL A 162 -8.11 16.34 10.84
CA VAL A 162 -7.45 15.70 9.69
C VAL A 162 -7.69 14.19 9.69
N TRP A 163 -7.58 13.55 10.88
CA TRP A 163 -7.89 12.10 10.99
C TRP A 163 -9.29 11.77 10.50
N LYS A 164 -10.27 12.66 10.75
CA LYS A 164 -11.65 12.49 10.32
C LYS A 164 -11.89 12.80 8.84
N HIS A 165 -10.90 13.31 8.13
CA HIS A 165 -11.04 13.66 6.71
C HIS A 165 -11.40 12.40 5.89
N PRO A 166 -12.50 12.40 5.10
CA PRO A 166 -13.03 11.18 4.45
C PRO A 166 -12.08 10.57 3.42
N LYS A 167 -11.20 11.38 2.83
CA LYS A 167 -10.21 10.95 1.83
C LYS A 167 -8.92 10.41 2.44
N LEU A 168 -8.66 10.64 3.74
CA LEU A 168 -7.58 9.97 4.46
C LEU A 168 -8.02 8.54 4.79
N ARG A 169 -7.46 7.55 4.10
CA ARG A 169 -7.91 6.15 4.18
C ARG A 169 -6.91 5.21 4.80
N ALA A 170 -5.66 5.63 4.95
CA ALA A 170 -4.60 4.82 5.53
C ALA A 170 -3.64 5.64 6.38
N ALA A 171 -3.04 4.98 7.36
CA ALA A 171 -1.99 5.54 8.19
C ALA A 171 -0.96 4.46 8.56
N GLN A 172 0.31 4.81 8.50
CA GLN A 172 1.40 3.88 8.73
C GLN A 172 1.71 3.74 10.23
N ILE A 173 1.89 2.49 10.67
CA ILE A 173 2.36 2.11 12.00
C ILE A 173 3.56 1.15 11.90
N PRO A 174 4.44 1.13 12.94
CA PRO A 174 5.68 0.35 12.87
C PRO A 174 5.50 -1.17 13.03
N GLY A 175 4.39 -1.62 13.61
CA GLY A 175 4.13 -3.03 13.92
C GLY A 175 2.66 -3.38 13.83
N SER A 176 2.15 -4.18 14.77
CA SER A 176 0.72 -4.47 14.90
C SER A 176 0.02 -3.41 15.76
N ILE A 177 -1.32 -3.34 15.66
CA ILE A 177 -2.11 -2.48 16.53
C ILE A 177 -1.99 -2.94 18.01
N ASP A 178 -1.78 -4.23 18.23
CA ASP A 178 -1.66 -4.81 19.56
C ASP A 178 -0.31 -4.51 20.22
N ASP A 179 0.72 -4.17 19.42
CA ASP A 179 2.03 -3.74 19.92
C ASP A 179 2.01 -2.32 20.51
N LEU A 180 0.93 -1.56 20.30
CA LEU A 180 0.75 -0.21 20.82
C LEU A 180 0.32 -0.27 22.30
N THR A 181 1.25 -0.57 23.21
CA THR A 181 0.99 -0.89 24.61
C THR A 181 1.43 0.18 25.63
N SER A 182 2.21 1.19 25.22
CA SER A 182 2.56 2.32 26.08
C SER A 182 1.32 3.18 26.39
N ILE A 183 1.41 4.09 27.37
CA ILE A 183 0.31 5.03 27.71
C ILE A 183 -0.14 5.81 26.47
N GLU A 184 0.81 6.31 25.70
CA GLU A 184 0.51 6.99 24.42
C GLU A 184 0.05 5.99 23.37
N GLY A 185 0.60 4.78 23.35
CA GLY A 185 0.20 3.68 22.49
C GLY A 185 -1.24 3.23 22.72
N ASP A 186 -1.74 3.21 23.95
CA ASP A 186 -3.15 2.90 24.25
C ASP A 186 -4.12 3.90 23.59
N PHE A 187 -3.75 5.18 23.56
CA PHE A 187 -4.51 6.18 22.80
C PHE A 187 -4.50 5.84 21.30
N TYR A 188 -3.33 5.62 20.70
CA TYR A 188 -3.25 5.27 19.27
C TYR A 188 -4.03 4.01 18.95
N ARG A 189 -3.93 2.99 19.80
CA ARG A 189 -4.68 1.74 19.68
C ARG A 189 -6.19 1.99 19.69
N LYS A 190 -6.71 2.82 20.61
CA LYS A 190 -8.14 3.20 20.64
C LYS A 190 -8.57 3.90 19.36
N VAL A 191 -7.74 4.79 18.82
CA VAL A 191 -8.01 5.50 17.57
C VAL A 191 -8.09 4.52 16.39
N PHE A 192 -7.11 3.62 16.21
CA PHE A 192 -7.14 2.62 15.13
C PHE A 192 -8.29 1.63 15.25
N LEU A 193 -8.67 1.27 16.47
CA LEU A 193 -9.85 0.42 16.73
C LEU A 193 -11.17 1.19 16.61
N ASN A 194 -11.14 2.46 16.26
CA ASN A 194 -12.30 3.36 16.14
C ASN A 194 -13.12 3.48 17.45
N LYS A 195 -12.43 3.40 18.60
CA LYS A 195 -13.02 3.43 19.96
C LYS A 195 -12.84 4.77 20.68
N ASP A 196 -12.07 5.70 20.12
CA ASP A 196 -11.93 7.06 20.65
C ASP A 196 -12.98 7.97 20.02
N ASP A 197 -13.85 8.57 20.84
CA ASP A 197 -14.98 9.37 20.34
C ASP A 197 -14.53 10.62 19.58
N SER A 198 -13.39 11.21 19.97
CA SER A 198 -12.86 12.41 19.29
C SER A 198 -12.30 12.10 17.91
N TYR A 199 -11.93 10.84 17.65
CA TYR A 199 -11.36 10.35 16.39
C TYR A 199 -12.28 9.39 15.62
N ARG A 200 -13.47 9.09 16.15
CA ARG A 200 -14.40 8.14 15.56
C ARG A 200 -14.82 8.54 14.15
N ARG A 201 -14.86 7.55 13.26
CA ARG A 201 -15.23 7.69 11.85
C ARG A 201 -16.27 6.63 11.48
N GLU A 202 -17.08 6.92 10.46
CA GLU A 202 -17.96 5.92 9.85
C GLU A 202 -17.14 4.77 9.24
N ARG A 203 -16.05 5.12 8.51
CA ARG A 203 -15.09 4.15 7.95
C ARG A 203 -13.76 4.32 8.64
N PRO A 204 -13.27 3.27 9.34
CA PRO A 204 -11.95 3.32 9.97
C PRO A 204 -10.82 3.58 8.98
N VAL A 205 -9.77 4.24 9.44
CA VAL A 205 -8.51 4.37 8.70
C VAL A 205 -7.80 3.01 8.72
N ALA A 206 -7.30 2.57 7.59
CA ALA A 206 -6.50 1.36 7.51
C ALA A 206 -5.13 1.56 8.20
N ALA A 207 -4.78 0.68 9.12
CA ALA A 207 -3.39 0.57 9.55
C ALA A 207 -2.58 -0.17 8.48
N ILE A 208 -1.44 0.36 8.09
CA ILE A 208 -0.51 -0.27 7.14
C ILE A 208 0.91 -0.31 7.70
N ASN A 209 1.67 -1.32 7.31
CA ASN A 209 3.12 -1.33 7.48
C ASN A 209 3.74 -0.80 6.19
N ALA A 210 4.35 0.35 6.29
CA ALA A 210 5.03 1.04 5.21
C ALA A 210 6.19 1.84 5.81
N LYS A 211 7.06 1.13 6.58
CA LYS A 211 8.27 1.74 7.11
C LYS A 211 9.11 2.25 5.96
N ASP A 212 9.70 3.39 6.16
CA ASP A 212 10.67 4.02 5.29
C ASP A 212 11.83 3.06 4.98
N VAL A 213 11.99 2.70 3.71
CA VAL A 213 13.01 1.80 3.19
C VAL A 213 14.12 2.64 2.59
N ALA A 214 15.21 2.85 3.34
CA ALA A 214 16.36 3.64 2.92
C ALA A 214 17.41 2.81 2.15
N LYS A 215 17.42 1.50 2.34
CA LYS A 215 18.28 0.54 1.63
C LYS A 215 17.53 -0.77 1.38
N PRO A 216 17.93 -1.56 0.36
CA PRO A 216 17.22 -2.78 -0.01
C PRO A 216 16.98 -3.76 1.15
N ASP A 217 17.96 -3.91 2.08
CA ASP A 217 17.85 -4.81 3.23
C ASP A 217 16.79 -4.39 4.26
N ASP A 218 16.34 -3.14 4.25
CA ASP A 218 15.24 -2.70 5.11
C ASP A 218 13.93 -3.39 4.78
N LEU A 219 13.78 -3.95 3.57
CA LEU A 219 12.62 -4.75 3.16
C LEU A 219 12.46 -6.05 3.96
N ASP A 220 13.52 -6.55 4.59
CA ASP A 220 13.46 -7.73 5.47
C ASP A 220 12.69 -7.43 6.76
N GLN A 221 12.52 -6.17 7.13
CA GLN A 221 11.81 -5.78 8.33
C GLN A 221 10.29 -5.98 8.15
N PRO A 222 9.60 -6.65 9.09
CA PRO A 222 8.15 -6.85 8.99
C PRO A 222 7.35 -5.54 8.85
N SER A 223 7.87 -4.44 9.38
CA SER A 223 7.25 -3.11 9.30
C SER A 223 7.33 -2.47 7.90
N ALA A 224 8.16 -2.99 7.00
CA ALA A 224 8.36 -2.40 5.66
C ALA A 224 7.26 -2.79 4.66
N THR A 225 6.50 -3.84 4.92
CA THR A 225 5.53 -4.38 3.97
C THR A 225 4.18 -4.69 4.61
N CYS A 226 3.13 -4.54 3.84
CA CYS A 226 1.76 -4.96 4.17
C CYS A 226 1.15 -5.78 3.04
N PHE A 227 -0.03 -6.34 3.26
CA PHE A 227 -0.74 -7.13 2.27
C PHE A 227 -2.06 -6.46 1.88
N ILE A 228 -2.26 -6.29 0.57
CA ILE A 228 -3.45 -5.63 0.02
C ILE A 228 -4.15 -6.56 -0.96
N LYS A 229 -5.46 -6.77 -0.73
CA LYS A 229 -6.27 -7.67 -1.53
C LYS A 229 -6.78 -6.99 -2.79
N MET A 230 -6.27 -7.44 -3.92
CA MET A 230 -6.61 -6.94 -5.25
C MET A 230 -6.75 -8.10 -6.23
N THR A 231 -7.60 -7.95 -7.26
CA THR A 231 -7.65 -8.91 -8.36
C THR A 231 -6.37 -8.80 -9.21
N ARG A 232 -5.96 -7.58 -9.50
CA ARG A 232 -4.70 -7.24 -10.17
C ARG A 232 -3.99 -6.15 -9.37
N PRO A 233 -2.66 -6.14 -9.33
CA PRO A 233 -1.90 -5.09 -8.64
C PRO A 233 -1.86 -3.81 -9.49
N THR A 234 -3.00 -3.13 -9.60
CA THR A 234 -3.15 -1.84 -10.29
C THR A 234 -3.50 -0.75 -9.28
N PHE A 235 -3.19 0.50 -9.59
CA PHE A 235 -3.49 1.63 -8.71
C PHE A 235 -5.00 1.79 -8.45
N ALA A 236 -5.83 1.54 -9.46
CA ALA A 236 -7.28 1.57 -9.30
C ALA A 236 -7.77 0.50 -8.31
N ALA A 237 -7.30 -0.75 -8.43
CA ALA A 237 -7.64 -1.83 -7.50
C ALA A 237 -7.09 -1.58 -6.09
N PHE A 238 -5.91 -0.95 -5.99
CA PHE A 238 -5.30 -0.51 -4.73
C PHE A 238 -6.21 0.50 -4.02
N LYS A 239 -6.65 1.58 -4.69
CA LYS A 239 -7.59 2.57 -4.11
C LYS A 239 -8.89 1.93 -3.63
N VAL A 240 -9.44 0.98 -4.39
CA VAL A 240 -10.67 0.24 -4.02
C VAL A 240 -10.47 -0.60 -2.76
N ALA A 241 -9.28 -1.17 -2.53
CA ALA A 241 -9.02 -1.96 -1.33
C ALA A 241 -9.22 -1.15 -0.03
N PHE A 242 -8.93 0.14 -0.06
CA PHE A 242 -9.10 1.04 1.09
C PHE A 242 -10.53 1.55 1.30
N LEU A 243 -11.49 1.12 0.48
CA LEU A 243 -12.92 1.35 0.74
C LEU A 243 -13.49 0.35 1.74
N ASP A 244 -12.84 -0.83 1.87
CA ASP A 244 -13.18 -1.88 2.84
C ASP A 244 -11.88 -2.47 3.43
N PRO A 245 -11.16 -1.69 4.26
CA PRO A 245 -9.85 -2.10 4.75
C PRO A 245 -9.90 -3.34 5.65
N GLY A 246 -10.99 -3.56 6.39
CA GLY A 246 -11.13 -4.69 7.29
C GLY A 246 -11.02 -6.05 6.60
N SER A 247 -11.46 -6.16 5.35
CA SER A 247 -11.37 -7.40 4.56
C SER A 247 -10.23 -7.41 3.54
N ARG A 248 -9.63 -6.24 3.23
CA ARG A 248 -8.73 -6.08 2.10
C ARG A 248 -7.32 -5.61 2.45
N VAL A 249 -7.10 -5.07 3.65
CA VAL A 249 -5.78 -4.61 4.10
C VAL A 249 -5.36 -5.42 5.31
N ARG A 250 -4.13 -5.89 5.31
CA ARG A 250 -3.54 -6.64 6.43
C ARG A 250 -2.14 -6.14 6.72
N LEU A 251 -1.85 -5.98 7.99
CA LEU A 251 -0.49 -5.80 8.47
C LEU A 251 0.33 -7.07 8.21
N ASN A 252 1.64 -6.93 8.19
CA ASN A 252 2.54 -8.08 7.98
C ASN A 252 2.29 -9.20 9.02
N SER A 253 2.05 -8.83 10.28
CA SER A 253 1.74 -9.76 11.36
C SER A 253 0.41 -10.51 11.21
N GLN A 254 -0.48 -10.03 10.34
CA GLN A 254 -1.81 -10.60 10.12
C GLN A 254 -1.87 -11.56 8.92
N GLN A 255 -0.73 -11.89 8.32
CA GLN A 255 -0.69 -12.88 7.26
C GLN A 255 -1.09 -14.25 7.83
N ALA A 256 -2.27 -14.71 7.46
CA ALA A 256 -2.71 -16.05 7.82
C ALA A 256 -1.86 -17.08 7.05
N GLN A 257 -1.06 -17.84 7.77
CA GLN A 257 -0.58 -19.12 7.27
C GLN A 257 -1.77 -20.06 7.28
N SER A 258 -2.21 -20.54 6.10
CA SER A 258 -3.24 -21.56 6.03
C SER A 258 -2.55 -22.92 6.12
N PRO A 259 -2.59 -23.61 7.27
CA PRO A 259 -2.01 -24.95 7.42
C PRO A 259 -2.92 -26.06 6.87
N ILE A 260 -4.09 -25.71 6.33
CA ILE A 260 -5.15 -26.64 5.94
C ILE A 260 -5.07 -26.91 4.44
N GLY A 261 -5.19 -28.18 4.06
CA GLY A 261 -5.35 -28.58 2.66
C GLY A 261 -6.51 -27.82 2.01
N LYS A 262 -6.31 -27.34 0.78
CA LYS A 262 -7.30 -26.55 0.04
C LYS A 262 -7.52 -27.12 -1.35
N VAL A 263 -8.74 -26.96 -1.86
CA VAL A 263 -9.04 -27.21 -3.26
C VAL A 263 -8.66 -25.96 -4.06
N VAL A 264 -7.65 -26.11 -4.92
CA VAL A 264 -7.17 -25.00 -5.79
C VAL A 264 -7.98 -24.92 -7.08
N ARG A 265 -8.38 -26.08 -7.60
CA ARG A 265 -9.11 -26.19 -8.86
C ARG A 265 -9.96 -27.44 -8.87
N MET A 266 -11.12 -27.34 -9.53
CA MET A 266 -11.97 -28.47 -9.89
C MET A 266 -12.21 -28.44 -11.39
N THR A 267 -12.14 -29.60 -12.04
CA THR A 267 -12.58 -29.79 -13.42
C THR A 267 -13.59 -30.94 -13.43
N VAL A 268 -14.73 -30.74 -14.02
CA VAL A 268 -15.81 -31.72 -14.12
C VAL A 268 -15.77 -32.37 -15.49
N ALA A 269 -15.78 -33.68 -15.54
CA ALA A 269 -15.88 -34.47 -16.79
C ALA A 269 -17.14 -35.32 -16.77
N GLY A 270 -17.92 -35.21 -17.82
CA GLY A 270 -19.20 -35.92 -17.98
C GLY A 270 -20.37 -35.31 -17.22
N GLY A 271 -21.56 -35.74 -17.59
CA GLY A 271 -22.82 -35.27 -16.97
C GLY A 271 -23.18 -33.83 -17.30
N TYR A 272 -24.04 -33.24 -16.43
CA TYR A 272 -24.62 -31.91 -16.64
C TYR A 272 -23.61 -30.76 -16.62
N LEU A 273 -22.50 -30.92 -15.91
CA LEU A 273 -21.45 -29.90 -15.77
C LEU A 273 -20.19 -30.27 -16.58
N ASP A 274 -20.30 -31.09 -17.60
CA ASP A 274 -19.15 -31.52 -18.41
C ASP A 274 -18.35 -30.32 -18.94
N GLY A 275 -17.02 -30.38 -18.80
CA GLY A 275 -16.11 -29.32 -19.25
C GLY A 275 -16.02 -28.10 -18.33
N VAL A 276 -16.81 -28.03 -17.27
CA VAL A 276 -16.72 -26.94 -16.28
C VAL A 276 -15.40 -27.01 -15.53
N ARG A 277 -14.67 -25.90 -15.54
CA ARG A 277 -13.44 -25.70 -14.76
C ARG A 277 -13.62 -24.50 -13.84
N VAL A 278 -13.34 -24.69 -12.57
CA VAL A 278 -13.40 -23.66 -11.53
C VAL A 278 -12.07 -23.59 -10.80
N ASP A 279 -11.47 -22.39 -10.78
CA ASP A 279 -10.31 -22.09 -9.95
C ASP A 279 -10.81 -21.39 -8.67
N PHE A 280 -10.35 -21.87 -7.50
CA PHE A 280 -10.79 -21.36 -6.21
C PHE A 280 -9.79 -20.40 -5.60
N SER A 281 -10.29 -19.30 -5.03
CA SER A 281 -9.54 -18.38 -4.19
C SER A 281 -9.28 -19.00 -2.81
N ASP A 282 -8.23 -18.57 -2.14
CA ASP A 282 -7.94 -18.92 -0.73
C ASP A 282 -8.96 -18.33 0.26
N HIS A 283 -9.90 -17.55 -0.23
CA HIS A 283 -10.91 -16.84 0.55
C HIS A 283 -12.31 -17.31 0.16
N LEU A 284 -13.32 -16.49 0.51
CA LEU A 284 -14.70 -16.77 0.15
C LEU A 284 -14.86 -16.86 -1.37
N ASN A 285 -15.38 -17.99 -1.84
CA ASN A 285 -15.81 -18.18 -3.22
C ASN A 285 -17.34 -18.22 -3.24
N THR A 286 -17.96 -17.46 -4.14
CA THR A 286 -19.42 -17.41 -4.29
C THR A 286 -19.84 -17.96 -5.65
N VAL A 287 -20.84 -18.81 -5.66
CA VAL A 287 -21.46 -19.33 -6.88
C VAL A 287 -22.82 -18.67 -7.07
N ILE A 288 -22.98 -17.89 -8.11
CA ILE A 288 -24.20 -17.13 -8.42
C ILE A 288 -24.82 -17.66 -9.71
N GLY A 289 -26.15 -17.74 -9.73
CA GLY A 289 -26.88 -18.18 -10.94
C GLY A 289 -28.37 -18.40 -10.63
N GLY A 290 -29.18 -18.47 -11.67
CA GLY A 290 -30.61 -18.74 -11.60
C GLY A 290 -30.96 -20.14 -11.08
N ARG A 291 -32.23 -20.46 -10.97
CA ARG A 291 -32.71 -21.80 -10.65
C ARG A 291 -32.35 -22.77 -11.80
N GLY A 292 -31.86 -23.97 -11.48
CA GLY A 292 -31.52 -25.00 -12.46
C GLY A 292 -30.17 -24.84 -13.16
N THR A 293 -29.34 -23.86 -12.79
CA THR A 293 -28.02 -23.61 -13.44
C THR A 293 -26.88 -24.47 -12.92
N GLY A 294 -27.13 -25.49 -12.11
CA GLY A 294 -26.10 -26.44 -11.66
C GLY A 294 -25.32 -26.04 -10.40
N LYS A 295 -25.72 -24.97 -9.68
CA LYS A 295 -25.01 -24.53 -8.45
C LYS A 295 -24.91 -25.62 -7.41
N SER A 296 -26.04 -26.31 -7.09
CA SER A 296 -26.06 -27.40 -6.13
C SER A 296 -25.23 -28.59 -6.61
N THR A 297 -25.30 -28.91 -7.91
CA THR A 297 -24.50 -29.97 -8.51
C THR A 297 -23.00 -29.69 -8.38
N LEU A 298 -22.57 -28.42 -8.59
CA LEU A 298 -21.19 -28.02 -8.39
C LEU A 298 -20.71 -28.23 -6.95
N LEU A 299 -21.57 -27.88 -5.97
CA LEU A 299 -21.26 -28.08 -4.55
C LEU A 299 -21.19 -29.57 -4.19
N GLU A 300 -22.05 -30.40 -4.74
CA GLU A 300 -21.99 -31.86 -4.53
C GLU A 300 -20.74 -32.49 -5.15
N CYS A 301 -20.21 -31.97 -6.26
CA CYS A 301 -18.95 -32.42 -6.81
C CYS A 301 -17.73 -32.09 -5.93
N LEU A 302 -17.84 -31.15 -5.01
CA LEU A 302 -16.79 -30.79 -4.04
C LEU A 302 -16.85 -31.62 -2.75
N ARG A 303 -17.94 -32.34 -2.53
CA ARG A 303 -18.21 -33.11 -1.34
C ARG A 303 -17.59 -34.51 -1.41
#